data_66685d887eecee3c4c3d5e46e0f08a13
#
_entry.id   66685d887eecee3c4c3d5e46e0f08a13
#
_cell.length_a   1.000
_cell.length_b   1.000
_cell.length_c   1.000
_cell.angle_alpha   90.00
_cell.angle_beta   90.00
_cell.angle_gamma   90.00
#
_symmetry.space_group_name_H-M   'P 1'
#
loop_
_entity.id
_entity.type
_entity.pdbx_description
1 polymer ?
#
loop_
_entity_poly.entity_id
_entity_poly.type
_entity_poly.pdbx_seq_one_letter_code
_entity_poly.pdbx_strand_id
1 'polypeptide(L)'
;TYHPDRILIEPSGVGKLSDVIKAVQDVQSEIDAKLNSFTTVVDVTKCRIYRKNFGEFFSNQIEYAGAVILSRTDKAKPEKIEESIAILRELNPKAPFITTPLEQLAGSKILETMESVRSMEEELLAEVVCPECGHHHGAHHHDHGEDEHHHEHHHHDHGECEHHHDHHHHDNGEDGPHHDHHHHDCGCGHDHAGHHHADEVFTSWGRETIHVYSEEQVGEILKSLENEEEYGDILRAKGMVKGEDGTWIYFDMVPGEYEVRTGAPEYTGRICVIGAKINEEKLEKLFGL
;
A
#
# COMPACT_ATOMS: atom_id res chain seq x y z
N THR A 1 -39.08 -5.10 -14.30
CA THR A 1 -37.85 -5.65 -13.76
C THR A 1 -36.79 -4.57 -13.87
N TYR A 2 -36.20 -4.19 -12.75
CA TYR A 2 -35.18 -3.16 -12.69
C TYR A 2 -33.82 -3.83 -12.95
N HIS A 3 -32.92 -3.15 -13.65
CA HIS A 3 -31.51 -3.56 -13.82
C HIS A 3 -30.62 -2.47 -13.23
N PRO A 4 -30.48 -2.43 -11.89
CA PRO A 4 -29.66 -1.42 -11.24
C PRO A 4 -28.17 -1.75 -11.44
N ASP A 5 -27.37 -0.71 -11.66
CA ASP A 5 -25.91 -0.83 -11.71
C ASP A 5 -25.32 -1.07 -10.30
N ARG A 6 -26.06 -0.67 -9.26
CA ARG A 6 -25.63 -0.76 -7.86
C ARG A 6 -26.82 -0.97 -6.92
N ILE A 7 -26.63 -1.82 -5.92
CA ILE A 7 -27.59 -2.05 -4.84
C ILE A 7 -26.94 -1.62 -3.52
N LEU A 8 -27.59 -0.73 -2.78
CA LEU A 8 -27.20 -0.33 -1.43
C LEU A 8 -28.16 -0.97 -0.43
N ILE A 9 -27.57 -1.71 0.54
CA ILE A 9 -28.33 -2.39 1.60
C ILE A 9 -28.01 -1.72 2.93
N GLU A 10 -29.01 -1.14 3.58
CA GLU A 10 -28.91 -0.63 4.95
C GLU A 10 -29.71 -1.55 5.87
N PRO A 11 -29.03 -2.46 6.61
CA PRO A 11 -29.71 -3.31 7.58
C PRO A 11 -30.07 -2.53 8.85
N SER A 12 -30.90 -3.11 9.71
CA SER A 12 -31.17 -2.52 11.02
C SER A 12 -29.89 -2.53 11.90
N GLY A 13 -29.69 -1.46 12.68
CA GLY A 13 -28.48 -1.28 13.50
C GLY A 13 -28.31 -2.24 14.66
N VAL A 14 -29.23 -3.21 14.84
CA VAL A 14 -29.17 -4.26 15.90
C VAL A 14 -28.79 -5.64 15.38
N GLY A 15 -28.43 -5.75 14.08
CA GLY A 15 -27.97 -7.00 13.47
C GLY A 15 -26.45 -7.14 13.48
N LYS A 16 -25.96 -8.37 13.41
CA LYS A 16 -24.54 -8.63 13.13
C LYS A 16 -24.27 -8.41 11.65
N LEU A 17 -23.22 -7.64 11.34
CA LEU A 17 -22.82 -7.41 9.95
C LEU A 17 -22.42 -8.71 9.26
N SER A 18 -21.78 -9.64 9.97
CA SER A 18 -21.42 -10.98 9.47
C SER A 18 -22.63 -11.75 8.95
N ASP A 19 -23.79 -11.66 9.62
CA ASP A 19 -25.00 -12.38 9.22
C ASP A 19 -25.61 -11.78 7.95
N VAL A 20 -25.56 -10.44 7.82
CA VAL A 20 -26.02 -9.74 6.63
C VAL A 20 -25.12 -10.07 5.43
N ILE A 21 -23.80 -10.05 5.62
CA ILE A 21 -22.83 -10.45 4.59
C ILE A 21 -23.13 -11.87 4.10
N LYS A 22 -23.30 -12.81 5.02
CA LYS A 22 -23.60 -14.20 4.70
C LYS A 22 -24.92 -14.33 3.93
N ALA A 23 -25.98 -13.68 4.39
CA ALA A 23 -27.26 -13.70 3.70
C ALA A 23 -27.19 -13.17 2.25
N VAL A 24 -26.36 -12.13 2.00
CA VAL A 24 -26.13 -11.62 0.64
C VAL A 24 -25.29 -12.60 -0.18
N GLN A 25 -24.27 -13.21 0.42
CA GLN A 25 -23.44 -14.23 -0.24
C GLN A 25 -24.24 -15.46 -0.66
N ASP A 26 -25.17 -15.90 0.18
CA ASP A 26 -26.03 -17.08 -0.08
C ASP A 26 -26.91 -16.88 -1.33
N VAL A 27 -27.36 -15.65 -1.60
CA VAL A 27 -28.19 -15.34 -2.79
C VAL A 27 -27.37 -14.84 -3.99
N GLN A 28 -26.10 -14.55 -3.80
CA GLN A 28 -25.23 -13.97 -4.85
C GLN A 28 -25.11 -14.89 -6.08
N SER A 29 -25.17 -16.21 -5.90
CA SER A 29 -25.13 -17.18 -7.00
C SER A 29 -26.39 -17.20 -7.86
N GLU A 30 -27.52 -16.67 -7.34
CA GLU A 30 -28.83 -16.63 -8.00
C GLU A 30 -29.06 -15.32 -8.76
N ILE A 31 -28.25 -14.30 -8.51
CA ILE A 31 -28.35 -12.97 -9.12
C ILE A 31 -27.01 -12.57 -9.73
N ASP A 32 -27.06 -11.84 -10.83
CA ASP A 32 -25.86 -11.25 -11.45
C ASP A 32 -25.42 -10.00 -10.67
N ALA A 33 -24.93 -10.24 -9.42
CA ALA A 33 -24.44 -9.18 -8.54
C ALA A 33 -23.17 -9.61 -7.84
N LYS A 34 -22.26 -8.67 -7.65
CA LYS A 34 -21.00 -8.86 -6.91
C LYS A 34 -21.05 -8.05 -5.62
N LEU A 35 -20.79 -8.74 -4.51
CA LEU A 35 -20.59 -8.08 -3.24
C LEU A 35 -19.31 -7.24 -3.28
N ASN A 36 -19.42 -5.95 -3.02
CA ASN A 36 -18.35 -4.99 -3.27
C ASN A 36 -17.77 -4.38 -1.99
N SER A 37 -18.61 -3.87 -1.09
CA SER A 37 -18.16 -3.13 0.09
C SER A 37 -19.05 -3.41 1.30
N PHE A 38 -18.42 -3.45 2.48
CA PHE A 38 -19.07 -3.54 3.79
C PHE A 38 -18.64 -2.33 4.60
N THR A 39 -19.55 -1.41 4.85
CA THR A 39 -19.22 -0.16 5.54
C THR A 39 -19.99 -0.03 6.83
N THR A 40 -19.31 0.34 7.90
CA THR A 40 -19.93 0.65 9.19
C THR A 40 -19.82 2.13 9.49
N VAL A 41 -20.92 2.74 9.94
CA VAL A 41 -20.97 4.14 10.36
C VAL A 41 -20.98 4.22 11.88
N VAL A 42 -20.03 4.94 12.47
CA VAL A 42 -19.86 5.10 13.92
C VAL A 42 -20.00 6.55 14.34
N ASP A 43 -20.88 6.81 15.28
CA ASP A 43 -20.98 8.14 15.95
C ASP A 43 -19.82 8.26 16.98
N VAL A 44 -18.81 9.08 16.67
CA VAL A 44 -17.65 9.28 17.56
C VAL A 44 -18.02 9.81 18.93
N THR A 45 -19.12 10.53 19.05
CA THR A 45 -19.57 11.09 20.33
C THR A 45 -20.08 10.00 21.28
N LYS A 46 -20.45 8.83 20.75
CA LYS A 46 -21.09 7.73 21.48
C LYS A 46 -20.32 6.39 21.38
N CYS A 47 -19.22 6.33 20.69
CA CYS A 47 -18.46 5.10 20.42
C CYS A 47 -18.21 4.27 21.68
N ARG A 48 -17.63 4.86 22.72
CA ARG A 48 -17.37 4.19 24.00
C ARG A 48 -18.63 3.65 24.68
N ILE A 49 -19.72 4.41 24.65
CA ILE A 49 -21.00 4.02 25.27
C ILE A 49 -21.60 2.84 24.50
N TYR A 50 -21.53 2.89 23.17
CA TYR A 50 -22.06 1.81 22.34
C TYR A 50 -21.23 0.53 22.49
N ARG A 51 -19.89 0.61 22.54
CA ARG A 51 -19.04 -0.55 22.85
C ARG A 51 -19.43 -1.20 24.18
N LYS A 52 -19.70 -0.37 25.22
CA LYS A 52 -20.07 -0.86 26.55
C LYS A 52 -21.46 -1.49 26.57
N ASN A 53 -22.43 -0.91 25.89
CA ASN A 53 -23.84 -1.31 26.00
C ASN A 53 -24.24 -2.40 25.03
N PHE A 54 -23.61 -2.42 23.83
CA PHE A 54 -23.96 -3.33 22.73
C PHE A 54 -22.82 -4.32 22.37
N GLY A 55 -21.78 -4.36 23.18
CA GLY A 55 -20.60 -5.25 23.14
C GLY A 55 -20.43 -6.09 21.89
N GLU A 56 -21.07 -7.26 21.85
CA GLU A 56 -20.91 -8.21 20.76
C GLU A 56 -21.39 -7.66 19.39
N PHE A 57 -22.54 -6.98 19.36
CA PHE A 57 -23.06 -6.43 18.11
C PHE A 57 -22.18 -5.30 17.58
N PHE A 58 -21.77 -4.41 18.47
CA PHE A 58 -20.85 -3.34 18.11
C PHE A 58 -19.52 -3.88 17.60
N SER A 59 -18.92 -4.82 18.31
CA SER A 59 -17.65 -5.43 17.90
C SER A 59 -17.76 -6.12 16.55
N ASN A 60 -18.81 -6.93 16.35
CA ASN A 60 -19.03 -7.61 15.07
C ASN A 60 -19.17 -6.64 13.90
N GLN A 61 -19.91 -5.53 14.06
CA GLN A 61 -20.04 -4.54 13.01
C GLN A 61 -18.71 -3.87 12.63
N ILE A 62 -17.79 -3.72 13.56
CA ILE A 62 -16.48 -3.15 13.30
C ILE A 62 -15.51 -4.19 12.74
N GLU A 63 -15.45 -5.38 13.32
CA GLU A 63 -14.55 -6.46 12.89
C GLU A 63 -14.75 -6.88 11.43
N TYR A 64 -16.01 -6.90 10.99
CA TYR A 64 -16.37 -7.30 9.62
C TYR A 64 -16.45 -6.14 8.62
N ALA A 65 -16.22 -4.90 9.06
CA ALA A 65 -16.23 -3.74 8.17
C ALA A 65 -15.01 -3.74 7.24
N GLY A 66 -15.25 -3.53 5.94
CA GLY A 66 -14.19 -3.21 4.95
C GLY A 66 -13.78 -1.75 4.99
N ALA A 67 -14.69 -0.86 5.49
CA ALA A 67 -14.41 0.55 5.74
C ALA A 67 -15.25 1.04 6.93
N VAL A 68 -14.74 2.00 7.70
CA VAL A 68 -15.45 2.61 8.83
C VAL A 68 -15.57 4.11 8.61
N ILE A 69 -16.79 4.62 8.66
CA ILE A 69 -17.08 6.05 8.54
C ILE A 69 -17.33 6.61 9.96
N LEU A 70 -16.51 7.56 10.37
CA LEU A 70 -16.73 8.28 11.62
C LEU A 70 -17.66 9.47 11.36
N SER A 71 -18.86 9.39 11.91
CA SER A 71 -19.83 10.48 11.83
C SER A 71 -19.68 11.44 13.02
N ARG A 72 -20.14 12.68 12.81
CA ARG A 72 -20.11 13.76 13.80
C ARG A 72 -18.70 14.18 14.28
N THR A 73 -17.73 13.96 13.44
CA THR A 73 -16.34 14.42 13.69
C THR A 73 -16.23 15.94 13.72
N ASP A 74 -17.12 16.64 13.02
CA ASP A 74 -17.30 18.11 13.07
C ASP A 74 -17.75 18.64 14.44
N LYS A 75 -18.38 17.79 15.26
CA LYS A 75 -18.96 18.15 16.57
C LYS A 75 -18.15 17.63 17.75
N ALA A 76 -17.20 16.76 17.50
CA ALA A 76 -16.37 16.14 18.51
C ALA A 76 -15.04 16.88 18.67
N LYS A 77 -14.49 16.85 19.88
CA LYS A 77 -13.13 17.33 20.12
C LYS A 77 -12.12 16.31 19.55
N PRO A 78 -10.92 16.74 19.13
CA PRO A 78 -9.88 15.86 18.62
C PRO A 78 -9.61 14.65 19.51
N GLU A 79 -9.47 14.86 20.83
CA GLU A 79 -9.17 13.80 21.79
C GLU A 79 -10.27 12.72 21.82
N LYS A 80 -11.52 13.12 21.53
CA LYS A 80 -12.65 12.19 21.46
C LYS A 80 -12.65 11.36 20.19
N ILE A 81 -12.19 11.95 19.09
CA ILE A 81 -12.03 11.26 17.81
C ILE A 81 -10.90 10.24 17.95
N GLU A 82 -9.76 10.64 18.53
CA GLU A 82 -8.61 9.75 18.80
C GLU A 82 -8.98 8.57 19.70
N GLU A 83 -9.69 8.83 20.82
CA GLU A 83 -10.21 7.77 21.70
C GLU A 83 -11.08 6.78 20.91
N SER A 84 -11.93 7.29 20.02
CA SER A 84 -12.80 6.44 19.20
C SER A 84 -12.00 5.64 18.19
N ILE A 85 -11.02 6.25 17.51
CA ILE A 85 -10.12 5.56 16.59
C ILE A 85 -9.36 4.45 17.31
N ALA A 86 -8.80 4.71 18.48
CA ALA A 86 -8.08 3.70 19.27
C ALA A 86 -8.99 2.49 19.60
N ILE A 87 -10.22 2.75 20.05
CA ILE A 87 -11.22 1.71 20.32
C ILE A 87 -11.52 0.85 19.07
N LEU A 88 -11.66 1.49 17.93
CA LEU A 88 -12.02 0.83 16.67
C LEU A 88 -10.85 0.05 16.07
N ARG A 89 -9.62 0.58 16.20
CA ARG A 89 -8.39 -0.08 15.76
C ARG A 89 -8.09 -1.37 16.53
N GLU A 90 -8.44 -1.43 17.82
CA GLU A 90 -8.38 -2.70 18.59
C GLU A 90 -9.23 -3.80 17.96
N LEU A 91 -10.38 -3.45 17.37
CA LEU A 91 -11.31 -4.39 16.76
C LEU A 91 -11.00 -4.65 15.28
N ASN A 92 -10.58 -3.63 14.55
CA ASN A 92 -10.26 -3.73 13.13
C ASN A 92 -9.03 -2.88 12.79
N PRO A 93 -7.83 -3.48 12.79
CA PRO A 93 -6.58 -2.78 12.49
C PRO A 93 -6.39 -2.44 11.00
N LYS A 94 -7.17 -3.04 10.10
CA LYS A 94 -6.92 -2.98 8.64
C LYS A 94 -7.86 -2.04 7.88
N ALA A 95 -9.11 -1.92 8.32
CA ALA A 95 -10.09 -1.12 7.58
C ALA A 95 -9.67 0.37 7.51
N PRO A 96 -9.84 1.04 6.37
CA PRO A 96 -9.68 2.48 6.28
C PRO A 96 -10.76 3.19 7.12
N PHE A 97 -10.37 4.27 7.82
CA PHE A 97 -11.27 5.07 8.61
C PHE A 97 -11.47 6.44 7.95
N ILE A 98 -12.71 6.78 7.62
CA ILE A 98 -13.06 8.13 7.19
C ILE A 98 -13.25 9.00 8.42
N THR A 99 -12.27 9.86 8.71
CA THR A 99 -12.24 10.75 9.89
C THR A 99 -12.60 12.19 9.56
N THR A 100 -12.46 12.59 8.31
CA THR A 100 -12.83 13.91 7.81
C THR A 100 -14.35 14.06 7.82
N PRO A 101 -14.90 15.22 8.25
CA PRO A 101 -16.33 15.48 8.17
C PRO A 101 -16.87 15.22 6.76
N LEU A 102 -17.97 14.46 6.66
CA LEU A 102 -18.50 14.01 5.38
C LEU A 102 -18.87 15.17 4.44
N GLU A 103 -19.29 16.31 5.00
CA GLU A 103 -19.64 17.52 4.26
C GLU A 103 -18.43 18.15 3.54
N GLN A 104 -17.20 17.82 3.96
CA GLN A 104 -15.96 18.30 3.36
C GLN A 104 -15.44 17.37 2.27
N LEU A 105 -16.02 16.16 2.15
CA LEU A 105 -15.59 15.15 1.19
C LEU A 105 -16.49 15.09 -0.04
N ALA A 106 -15.87 14.96 -1.20
CA ALA A 106 -16.61 14.60 -2.41
C ALA A 106 -17.19 13.18 -2.26
N GLY A 107 -18.42 12.96 -2.72
CA GLY A 107 -19.05 11.63 -2.66
C GLY A 107 -18.25 10.54 -3.38
N SER A 108 -17.54 10.91 -4.45
CA SER A 108 -16.60 10.02 -5.15
C SER A 108 -15.46 9.55 -4.26
N LYS A 109 -14.91 10.43 -3.39
CA LYS A 109 -13.83 10.08 -2.46
C LYS A 109 -14.33 9.12 -1.37
N ILE A 110 -15.55 9.34 -0.86
CA ILE A 110 -16.18 8.42 0.10
C ILE A 110 -16.34 7.04 -0.53
N LEU A 111 -16.89 7.00 -1.75
CA LEU A 111 -17.11 5.75 -2.48
C LEU A 111 -15.79 5.02 -2.78
N GLU A 112 -14.78 5.74 -3.25
CA GLU A 112 -13.44 5.21 -3.48
C GLU A 112 -12.88 4.55 -2.22
N THR A 113 -12.97 5.24 -1.07
CA THR A 113 -12.48 4.70 0.22
C THR A 113 -13.25 3.45 0.65
N MET A 114 -14.55 3.41 0.44
CA MET A 114 -15.39 2.24 0.75
C MET A 114 -15.06 1.03 -0.12
N GLU A 115 -14.59 1.24 -1.34
CA GLU A 115 -14.34 0.20 -2.35
C GLU A 115 -12.85 -0.13 -2.52
N SER A 116 -11.95 0.74 -2.03
CA SER A 116 -10.51 0.53 -2.12
C SER A 116 -10.04 -0.54 -1.16
N VAL A 117 -9.27 -1.49 -1.69
CA VAL A 117 -8.64 -2.56 -0.91
C VAL A 117 -7.15 -2.26 -0.66
N ARG A 118 -6.56 -1.28 -1.36
CA ARG A 118 -5.13 -0.99 -1.28
C ARG A 118 -4.81 0.09 -0.26
N SER A 119 -3.81 -0.18 0.58
CA SER A 119 -3.23 0.82 1.46
C SER A 119 -2.27 1.73 0.69
N MET A 120 -2.02 2.95 1.20
CA MET A 120 -1.00 3.84 0.64
C MET A 120 0.39 3.18 0.66
N GLU A 121 0.65 2.35 1.67
CA GLU A 121 1.89 1.58 1.80
C GLU A 121 2.09 0.62 0.63
N GLU A 122 1.03 -0.14 0.27
CA GLU A 122 1.06 -1.06 -0.86
C GLU A 122 1.25 -0.32 -2.20
N GLU A 123 0.60 0.82 -2.36
CA GLU A 123 0.76 1.68 -3.54
C GLU A 123 2.20 2.19 -3.64
N LEU A 124 2.74 2.72 -2.54
CA LEU A 124 4.07 3.29 -2.50
C LEU A 124 5.17 2.25 -2.68
N LEU A 125 5.01 1.07 -2.05
CA LEU A 125 5.93 -0.06 -2.24
C LEU A 125 5.95 -0.54 -3.70
N ALA A 126 4.80 -0.57 -4.36
CA ALA A 126 4.72 -0.93 -5.77
C ALA A 126 5.41 0.10 -6.69
N GLU A 127 5.49 1.37 -6.31
CA GLU A 127 6.23 2.40 -7.05
C GLU A 127 7.76 2.25 -6.88
N VAL A 128 8.20 1.74 -5.72
CA VAL A 128 9.63 1.64 -5.37
C VAL A 128 10.24 0.32 -5.83
N VAL A 129 9.46 -0.76 -5.88
CA VAL A 129 9.93 -2.12 -6.23
C VAL A 129 9.32 -2.57 -7.55
N CYS A 130 10.15 -2.96 -8.51
CA CYS A 130 9.68 -3.50 -9.78
C CYS A 130 8.93 -4.83 -9.57
N PRO A 131 7.65 -4.95 -9.98
CA PRO A 131 6.86 -6.16 -9.77
C PRO A 131 7.36 -7.38 -10.56
N GLU A 132 8.16 -7.17 -11.62
CA GLU A 132 8.68 -8.26 -12.47
C GLU A 132 10.01 -8.83 -11.96
N CYS A 133 10.91 -8.00 -11.42
CA CYS A 133 12.24 -8.45 -11.01
C CYS A 133 12.52 -8.29 -9.51
N GLY A 134 11.65 -7.60 -8.74
CA GLY A 134 11.83 -7.34 -7.32
C GLY A 134 13.00 -6.38 -6.99
N HIS A 135 13.58 -5.72 -7.99
CA HIS A 135 14.71 -4.83 -7.83
C HIS A 135 14.29 -3.35 -7.91
N HIS A 136 15.05 -2.49 -7.24
CA HIS A 136 14.94 -1.05 -7.37
C HIS A 136 15.43 -0.57 -8.74
N HIS A 137 14.57 0.11 -9.47
CA HIS A 137 14.97 0.96 -10.58
C HIS A 137 14.99 2.41 -10.11
N GLY A 138 15.96 2.76 -9.28
CA GLY A 138 16.26 4.15 -8.97
C GLY A 138 16.58 4.88 -10.27
N ALA A 139 16.03 6.07 -10.46
CA ALA A 139 16.28 6.91 -11.62
C ALA A 139 17.77 7.26 -11.69
N HIS A 140 18.55 6.41 -12.33
CA HIS A 140 19.87 6.80 -12.80
C HIS A 140 19.66 7.75 -13.98
N HIS A 141 19.72 9.04 -13.75
CA HIS A 141 19.96 10.01 -14.80
C HIS A 141 21.34 9.71 -15.36
N HIS A 142 21.38 8.89 -16.41
CA HIS A 142 22.54 8.85 -17.27
C HIS A 142 22.50 10.12 -18.11
N ASP A 143 23.31 11.09 -17.70
CA ASP A 143 23.70 12.20 -18.53
C ASP A 143 24.51 11.60 -19.69
N HIS A 144 23.86 11.35 -20.81
CA HIS A 144 24.52 10.94 -22.03
C HIS A 144 25.08 12.19 -22.71
N GLY A 145 26.33 12.51 -22.36
CA GLY A 145 27.15 13.36 -23.21
C GLY A 145 27.18 12.76 -24.62
N GLU A 146 26.86 13.59 -25.60
CA GLU A 146 26.91 13.25 -27.02
C GLU A 146 28.37 12.96 -27.45
N ASP A 147 28.74 11.67 -27.47
CA ASP A 147 29.92 11.19 -28.18
C ASP A 147 29.46 10.28 -29.31
N GLU A 148 29.57 10.83 -30.55
CA GLU A 148 29.35 10.12 -31.80
C GLU A 148 30.41 9.00 -31.96
N HIS A 149 30.05 7.76 -31.71
CA HIS A 149 30.83 6.61 -32.18
C HIS A 149 30.04 5.80 -33.22
N HIS A 150 30.50 6.00 -34.48
CA HIS A 150 30.11 5.13 -35.60
C HIS A 150 30.64 3.73 -35.36
N HIS A 151 29.75 2.75 -35.18
CA HIS A 151 30.06 1.35 -35.28
C HIS A 151 29.53 0.79 -36.62
N GLU A 152 30.46 0.42 -37.49
CA GLU A 152 30.21 -0.35 -38.70
C GLU A 152 29.71 -1.75 -38.31
N HIS A 153 28.51 -2.12 -38.77
CA HIS A 153 27.98 -3.46 -38.63
C HIS A 153 28.53 -4.39 -39.69
N HIS A 154 29.41 -5.32 -39.32
CA HIS A 154 29.74 -6.46 -40.15
C HIS A 154 28.65 -7.51 -40.04
N HIS A 155 27.94 -7.75 -41.15
CA HIS A 155 27.03 -8.86 -41.32
C HIS A 155 27.83 -10.15 -41.50
N HIS A 156 27.71 -11.10 -40.58
CA HIS A 156 28.09 -12.48 -40.78
C HIS A 156 26.87 -13.30 -41.14
N ASP A 157 26.91 -13.76 -42.38
CA ASP A 157 25.98 -14.72 -43.00
C ASP A 157 26.26 -16.10 -42.41
N HIS A 158 25.30 -16.72 -41.75
CA HIS A 158 25.38 -18.10 -41.29
C HIS A 158 24.28 -18.92 -41.93
N GLY A 159 24.77 -19.80 -42.83
CA GLY A 159 24.01 -20.79 -43.59
C GLY A 159 23.22 -21.77 -42.71
N GLU A 160 22.19 -22.25 -43.35
CA GLU A 160 21.22 -23.22 -42.84
C GLU A 160 21.90 -24.56 -42.50
N CYS A 161 21.59 -25.12 -41.32
CA CYS A 161 21.83 -26.53 -41.01
C CYS A 161 20.52 -27.17 -40.57
N GLU A 162 19.95 -27.96 -41.47
CA GLU A 162 18.85 -28.86 -41.16
C GLU A 162 19.38 -30.07 -40.37
N HIS A 163 18.82 -30.32 -39.19
CA HIS A 163 18.98 -31.60 -38.53
C HIS A 163 17.63 -32.23 -38.25
N HIS A 164 17.35 -33.29 -39.01
CA HIS A 164 16.30 -34.25 -38.72
C HIS A 164 16.69 -35.10 -37.54
N HIS A 165 15.80 -35.24 -36.56
CA HIS A 165 15.88 -36.26 -35.55
C HIS A 165 14.72 -37.23 -35.67
N ASP A 166 15.05 -38.46 -36.14
CA ASP A 166 14.19 -39.64 -36.09
C ASP A 166 14.12 -40.19 -34.67
N HIS A 167 12.90 -40.45 -34.19
CA HIS A 167 12.64 -41.16 -32.95
C HIS A 167 12.71 -42.67 -33.17
N HIS A 168 13.61 -43.36 -32.46
CA HIS A 168 13.52 -44.80 -32.23
C HIS A 168 13.35 -45.11 -30.74
N HIS A 169 12.23 -45.77 -30.43
CA HIS A 169 12.00 -46.47 -29.19
C HIS A 169 12.82 -47.74 -29.12
N HIS A 170 13.56 -47.98 -28.03
CA HIS A 170 13.87 -49.34 -27.57
C HIS A 170 13.87 -49.41 -26.05
N ASP A 171 13.21 -50.49 -25.65
CA ASP A 171 12.91 -50.96 -24.29
C ASP A 171 14.09 -51.81 -23.75
N ASN A 172 14.19 -51.93 -22.42
CA ASN A 172 14.83 -52.95 -21.58
C ASN A 172 16.34 -52.93 -21.29
N GLY A 173 16.64 -52.97 -19.98
CA GLY A 173 17.63 -53.92 -19.44
C GLY A 173 18.81 -53.31 -18.68
N GLU A 174 18.71 -53.38 -17.36
CA GLU A 174 19.71 -53.76 -16.35
C GLU A 174 21.20 -53.33 -16.43
N ASP A 175 21.66 -52.77 -15.27
CA ASP A 175 23.00 -52.80 -14.64
C ASP A 175 24.23 -52.03 -15.20
N GLY A 176 24.58 -50.97 -14.40
CA GLY A 176 25.94 -50.53 -14.02
C GLY A 176 26.82 -49.86 -15.09
N PRO A 177 27.96 -49.28 -14.75
CA PRO A 177 28.31 -48.33 -13.70
C PRO A 177 28.79 -46.96 -14.26
N HIS A 178 28.83 -45.99 -13.37
CA HIS A 178 29.56 -44.71 -13.37
C HIS A 178 30.18 -44.18 -14.67
N HIS A 179 29.60 -43.10 -15.22
CA HIS A 179 30.30 -42.21 -16.12
C HIS A 179 30.48 -40.82 -15.45
N ASP A 180 31.77 -40.50 -15.21
CA ASP A 180 32.25 -39.18 -14.83
C ASP A 180 31.88 -38.19 -15.95
N HIS A 181 31.01 -37.23 -15.63
CA HIS A 181 30.77 -36.06 -16.49
C HIS A 181 31.84 -35.02 -16.20
N HIS A 182 32.79 -34.91 -17.11
CA HIS A 182 33.72 -33.81 -17.20
C HIS A 182 32.91 -32.52 -17.41
N HIS A 183 32.82 -31.69 -16.37
CA HIS A 183 32.39 -30.31 -16.48
C HIS A 183 33.44 -29.54 -17.27
N HIS A 184 33.08 -29.12 -18.48
CA HIS A 184 33.84 -28.09 -19.17
C HIS A 184 33.65 -26.78 -18.44
N ASP A 185 34.71 -26.40 -17.74
CA ASP A 185 34.90 -25.11 -17.09
C ASP A 185 35.07 -24.07 -18.21
N CYS A 186 33.98 -23.37 -18.58
CA CYS A 186 34.09 -22.17 -19.38
C CYS A 186 34.37 -21.01 -18.44
N GLY A 187 35.67 -20.75 -18.30
CA GLY A 187 36.20 -19.62 -17.54
C GLY A 187 35.81 -18.28 -18.16
N CYS A 188 34.63 -17.80 -17.90
CA CYS A 188 34.30 -16.40 -17.95
C CYS A 188 34.42 -15.88 -16.52
N GLY A 189 35.59 -15.43 -16.20
CA GLY A 189 35.83 -14.67 -14.95
C GLY A 189 35.11 -13.37 -15.00
N HIS A 190 33.86 -13.36 -14.53
CA HIS A 190 33.20 -12.15 -14.06
C HIS A 190 33.44 -12.09 -12.55
N ASP A 191 34.38 -11.26 -12.17
CA ASP A 191 34.53 -10.81 -10.78
C ASP A 191 33.20 -10.10 -10.39
N HIS A 192 32.29 -10.86 -9.81
CA HIS A 192 31.15 -10.32 -9.07
C HIS A 192 31.59 -9.93 -7.66
N ALA A 193 32.54 -8.99 -7.59
CA ALA A 193 32.79 -8.26 -6.36
C ALA A 193 31.63 -7.27 -6.19
N GLY A 194 30.72 -7.56 -5.26
CA GLY A 194 29.75 -6.60 -4.79
C GLY A 194 28.28 -6.84 -5.18
N HIS A 195 27.82 -8.08 -5.24
CA HIS A 195 26.42 -8.32 -5.00
C HIS A 195 26.17 -8.19 -3.50
N HIS A 196 25.95 -6.95 -3.05
CA HIS A 196 25.22 -6.73 -1.81
C HIS A 196 23.87 -7.39 -2.03
N HIS A 197 23.62 -8.46 -1.30
CA HIS A 197 22.37 -9.16 -1.30
C HIS A 197 21.29 -8.12 -1.00
N ALA A 198 20.30 -8.01 -1.87
CA ALA A 198 19.09 -7.18 -1.70
C ALA A 198 18.21 -7.69 -0.56
N ASP A 199 18.81 -8.30 0.46
CA ASP A 199 18.22 -8.73 1.72
C ASP A 199 18.26 -7.64 2.80
N GLU A 200 18.68 -6.41 2.48
CA GLU A 200 18.28 -5.25 3.27
C GLU A 200 16.82 -5.00 2.94
N VAL A 201 15.97 -5.71 3.66
CA VAL A 201 14.51 -5.64 3.53
C VAL A 201 14.11 -4.20 3.78
N PHE A 202 13.69 -3.51 2.73
CA PHE A 202 13.04 -2.22 2.89
C PHE A 202 11.77 -2.43 3.68
N THR A 203 11.58 -1.61 4.69
CA THR A 203 10.37 -1.59 5.49
C THR A 203 9.56 -0.36 5.17
N SER A 204 8.26 -0.47 5.29
CA SER A 204 7.34 0.66 5.25
C SER A 204 6.83 0.95 6.65
N TRP A 205 6.77 2.24 6.97
CA TRP A 205 6.09 2.74 8.15
C TRP A 205 4.94 3.63 7.69
N GLY A 206 3.71 3.21 7.98
CA GLY A 206 2.50 3.92 7.62
C GLY A 206 1.70 4.30 8.86
N ARG A 207 1.11 5.48 8.86
CA ARG A 207 0.22 5.95 9.94
C ARG A 207 -0.93 6.76 9.37
N GLU A 208 -2.09 6.55 9.96
CA GLU A 208 -3.23 7.46 9.81
C GLU A 208 -3.24 8.45 10.97
N THR A 209 -3.58 9.70 10.69
CA THR A 209 -3.59 10.76 11.70
C THR A 209 -4.73 11.76 11.46
N ILE A 210 -5.19 12.35 12.56
CA ILE A 210 -6.10 13.50 12.52
C ILE A 210 -5.37 14.79 12.95
N HIS A 211 -4.06 14.72 13.21
CA HIS A 211 -3.26 15.88 13.57
C HIS A 211 -3.27 16.92 12.45
N VAL A 212 -3.13 18.14 12.84
CA VAL A 212 -3.13 19.31 11.96
C VAL A 212 -1.72 19.87 11.90
N TYR A 213 -1.25 20.20 10.71
CA TYR A 213 0.11 20.66 10.49
C TYR A 213 0.10 21.99 9.74
N SER A 214 1.15 22.80 9.92
CA SER A 214 1.45 23.85 8.97
C SER A 214 2.33 23.34 7.82
N GLU A 215 2.33 24.01 6.66
CA GLU A 215 3.24 23.66 5.55
C GLU A 215 4.72 23.75 5.98
N GLU A 216 5.05 24.74 6.85
CA GLU A 216 6.39 24.93 7.37
C GLU A 216 6.81 23.72 8.23
N GLN A 217 5.94 23.25 9.15
CA GLN A 217 6.19 22.04 9.95
C GLN A 217 6.43 20.81 9.08
N VAL A 218 5.60 20.61 8.05
CA VAL A 218 5.80 19.48 7.12
C VAL A 218 7.16 19.60 6.43
N GLY A 219 7.53 20.79 5.96
CA GLY A 219 8.82 21.01 5.34
C GLY A 219 10.01 20.74 6.28
N GLU A 220 9.90 21.12 7.57
CA GLU A 220 10.93 20.81 8.58
C GLU A 220 11.02 19.31 8.88
N ILE A 221 9.89 18.63 8.95
CA ILE A 221 9.84 17.17 9.10
C ILE A 221 10.56 16.48 7.96
N LEU A 222 10.25 16.84 6.71
CA LEU A 222 10.85 16.22 5.53
C LEU A 222 12.38 16.46 5.46
N LYS A 223 12.85 17.65 5.82
CA LYS A 223 14.29 17.92 5.95
C LYS A 223 14.96 17.07 7.03
N SER A 224 14.24 16.84 8.14
CA SER A 224 14.78 16.03 9.25
C SER A 224 14.95 14.56 8.84
N LEU A 225 14.11 14.05 7.95
CA LEU A 225 14.19 12.67 7.44
C LEU A 225 15.49 12.36 6.67
N GLU A 226 16.24 13.37 6.25
CA GLU A 226 17.56 13.20 5.62
C GLU A 226 18.66 12.78 6.61
N ASN A 227 18.38 12.77 7.92
CA ASN A 227 19.30 12.32 8.95
C ASN A 227 19.25 10.80 9.13
N GLU A 228 20.06 10.08 8.36
CA GLU A 228 20.13 8.61 8.37
C GLU A 228 20.48 8.03 9.77
N GLU A 229 21.32 8.69 10.55
CA GLU A 229 21.70 8.23 11.90
C GLU A 229 20.50 8.24 12.86
N GLU A 230 19.54 9.08 12.60
CA GLU A 230 18.38 9.25 13.47
C GLU A 230 17.16 8.46 13.02
N TYR A 231 16.84 8.49 11.72
CA TYR A 231 15.59 7.92 11.19
C TYR A 231 15.77 6.66 10.36
N GLY A 232 17.00 6.30 10.00
CA GLY A 232 17.34 5.24 9.05
C GLY A 232 17.52 5.78 7.64
N ASP A 233 17.83 4.92 6.71
CA ASP A 233 18.06 5.24 5.31
C ASP A 233 16.71 5.38 4.58
N ILE A 234 16.18 6.60 4.55
CA ILE A 234 14.85 6.89 3.99
C ILE A 234 14.94 7.04 2.49
N LEU A 235 14.22 6.21 1.76
CA LEU A 235 14.15 6.22 0.30
C LEU A 235 13.00 7.05 -0.23
N ARG A 236 11.88 7.07 0.48
CA ARG A 236 10.71 7.82 0.11
C ARG A 236 9.82 8.13 1.30
N ALA A 237 9.27 9.33 1.33
CA ALA A 237 8.18 9.69 2.23
C ALA A 237 7.08 10.36 1.42
N LYS A 238 5.83 9.94 1.64
CA LYS A 238 4.66 10.51 0.97
C LYS A 238 3.51 10.61 1.96
N GLY A 239 2.71 11.64 1.80
CA GLY A 239 1.54 11.77 2.66
C GLY A 239 0.61 12.89 2.26
N MET A 240 -0.52 12.88 2.93
CA MET A 240 -1.50 13.94 2.94
C MET A 240 -2.00 14.14 4.36
N VAL A 241 -1.94 15.34 4.85
CA VAL A 241 -2.32 15.70 6.23
C VAL A 241 -3.18 16.96 6.23
N LYS A 242 -3.94 17.15 7.29
CA LYS A 242 -4.80 18.32 7.42
C LYS A 242 -3.97 19.55 7.78
N GLY A 243 -4.19 20.66 7.08
CA GLY A 243 -3.60 21.95 7.36
C GLY A 243 -4.37 22.75 8.43
N GLU A 244 -3.68 23.68 9.11
CA GLU A 244 -4.25 24.53 10.17
C GLU A 244 -5.41 25.42 9.70
N ASP A 245 -5.36 25.86 8.45
CA ASP A 245 -6.38 26.71 7.81
C ASP A 245 -7.54 25.92 7.18
N GLY A 246 -7.58 24.60 7.40
CA GLY A 246 -8.58 23.70 6.84
C GLY A 246 -8.27 23.23 5.41
N THR A 247 -7.13 23.64 4.85
CA THR A 247 -6.59 23.06 3.61
C THR A 247 -6.04 21.66 3.86
N TRP A 248 -5.63 20.99 2.79
CA TRP A 248 -4.91 19.72 2.87
C TRP A 248 -3.53 19.89 2.28
N ILE A 249 -2.53 19.39 3.02
CA ILE A 249 -1.12 19.46 2.67
C ILE A 249 -0.72 18.08 2.16
N TYR A 250 -0.27 18.04 0.93
CA TYR A 250 0.29 16.86 0.29
C TYR A 250 1.81 17.02 0.25
N PHE A 251 2.52 15.96 0.52
CA PHE A 251 3.97 15.96 0.41
C PHE A 251 4.48 14.69 -0.24
N ASP A 252 5.60 14.82 -0.92
CA ASP A 252 6.37 13.74 -1.51
C ASP A 252 7.86 14.07 -1.34
N MET A 253 8.67 13.11 -0.93
CA MET A 253 10.10 13.26 -0.68
C MET A 253 10.84 12.03 -1.20
N VAL A 254 11.95 12.30 -1.87
CA VAL A 254 13.04 11.36 -2.16
C VAL A 254 14.35 11.95 -1.62
N PRO A 255 15.43 11.18 -1.42
CA PRO A 255 16.70 11.72 -0.93
C PRO A 255 17.17 12.94 -1.70
N GLY A 256 17.37 14.07 -1.01
CA GLY A 256 17.83 15.33 -1.57
C GLY A 256 16.74 16.21 -2.20
N GLU A 257 15.49 15.73 -2.32
CA GLU A 257 14.40 16.51 -2.93
C GLU A 257 13.07 16.25 -2.24
N TYR A 258 12.30 17.30 -2.01
CA TYR A 258 10.93 17.17 -1.53
C TYR A 258 10.00 18.24 -2.10
N GLU A 259 8.74 17.90 -2.22
CA GLU A 259 7.66 18.79 -2.62
C GLU A 259 6.58 18.85 -1.54
N VAL A 260 6.10 20.05 -1.24
CA VAL A 260 4.93 20.28 -0.38
C VAL A 260 3.93 21.13 -1.18
N ARG A 261 2.69 20.69 -1.25
CA ARG A 261 1.63 21.36 -2.03
C ARG A 261 0.28 21.22 -1.32
N THR A 262 -0.64 22.13 -1.60
CA THR A 262 -2.02 22.04 -1.16
C THR A 262 -2.87 21.23 -2.13
N GLY A 263 -3.94 20.61 -1.63
CA GLY A 263 -4.82 19.79 -2.45
C GLY A 263 -6.24 19.66 -1.89
N ALA A 264 -7.01 18.81 -2.53
CA ALA A 264 -8.38 18.52 -2.12
C ALA A 264 -8.43 17.75 -0.79
N PRO A 265 -9.52 17.85 -0.02
CA PRO A 265 -9.72 17.08 1.20
C PRO A 265 -9.63 15.56 0.95
N GLU A 266 -8.90 14.88 1.85
CA GLU A 266 -8.77 13.44 1.91
C GLU A 266 -9.62 12.84 3.04
N TYR A 267 -9.89 11.55 2.97
CA TYR A 267 -10.75 10.88 3.94
C TYR A 267 -10.14 10.80 5.34
N THR A 268 -8.82 10.78 5.45
CA THR A 268 -8.03 10.87 6.70
C THR A 268 -6.63 11.36 6.38
N GLY A 269 -5.91 11.90 7.38
CA GLY A 269 -4.48 12.16 7.24
C GLY A 269 -3.72 10.84 7.16
N ARG A 270 -2.78 10.74 6.22
CA ARG A 270 -1.96 9.54 6.00
C ARG A 270 -0.53 9.94 5.76
N ILE A 271 0.36 9.18 6.36
CA ILE A 271 1.80 9.34 6.26
C ILE A 271 2.37 7.96 5.95
N CYS A 272 3.24 7.87 4.96
CA CYS A 272 3.97 6.66 4.63
C CYS A 272 5.44 6.99 4.40
N VAL A 273 6.32 6.24 5.05
CA VAL A 273 7.79 6.35 4.92
C VAL A 273 8.33 4.98 4.55
N ILE A 274 9.15 4.92 3.51
CA ILE A 274 9.82 3.70 3.07
C ILE A 274 11.33 3.89 3.16
N GLY A 275 12.01 2.88 3.69
CA GLY A 275 13.47 2.93 3.83
C GLY A 275 14.04 1.66 4.44
N ALA A 276 15.35 1.67 4.66
CA ALA A 276 16.06 0.61 5.38
C ALA A 276 16.39 1.06 6.81
N LYS A 277 16.32 0.14 7.76
CA LYS A 277 16.64 0.39 9.18
C LYS A 277 15.82 1.55 9.80
N ILE A 278 14.57 1.68 9.40
CA ILE A 278 13.67 2.74 9.86
C ILE A 278 13.53 2.70 11.40
N ASN A 279 13.67 3.86 12.04
CA ASN A 279 13.40 4.02 13.46
C ASN A 279 11.96 4.53 13.68
N GLU A 280 11.02 3.61 13.82
CA GLU A 280 9.59 3.91 13.94
C GLU A 280 9.28 4.82 15.14
N GLU A 281 9.89 4.59 16.30
CA GLU A 281 9.65 5.42 17.51
C GLU A 281 10.07 6.88 17.30
N LYS A 282 11.15 7.11 16.56
CA LYS A 282 11.60 8.46 16.25
C LYS A 282 10.75 9.10 15.17
N LEU A 283 10.25 8.32 14.20
CA LEU A 283 9.30 8.82 13.22
C LEU A 283 7.99 9.26 13.91
N GLU A 284 7.43 8.46 14.82
CA GLU A 284 6.24 8.84 15.59
C GLU A 284 6.45 10.18 16.30
N LYS A 285 7.56 10.35 17.00
CA LYS A 285 7.90 11.61 17.68
C LYS A 285 8.08 12.78 16.72
N LEU A 286 8.72 12.56 15.56
CA LEU A 286 8.96 13.59 14.55
C LEU A 286 7.64 14.11 13.97
N PHE A 287 6.70 13.22 13.70
CA PHE A 287 5.36 13.57 13.22
C PHE A 287 4.38 13.96 14.33
N GLY A 288 4.78 13.85 15.61
CA GLY A 288 3.94 14.19 16.75
C GLY A 288 2.79 13.21 17.02
N LEU A 289 2.99 11.92 16.70
CA LEU A 289 2.02 10.83 16.82
C LEU A 289 2.23 10.01 18.10
#